data_4633725c5dfc84b24976297475a02d62
#
_entry.id   4633725c5dfc84b24976297475a02d62
#
_cell.length_a   1.000
_cell.length_b   1.000
_cell.length_c   1.000
_cell.angle_alpha   90.00
_cell.angle_beta   90.00
_cell.angle_gamma   90.00
#
_symmetry.space_group_name_H-M   'P 1'
#
loop_
_entity.id
_entity.type
_entity.pdbx_description
1 polymer ?
#
loop_
_entity_poly.entity_id
_entity_poly.type
_entity_poly.pdbx_seq_one_letter_code
_entity_poly.pdbx_strand_id
1 'polypeptide(L)'
;NGTLANGAAYRFIVPTNFGGTMFFWEHGFRPTYPGVSAVPTGIEEMTPASATTKTDVTKEMLRAGYGIAAYDGTVKGMRGWNNTFRVEMLKEVIDTAMAKYTTRITKKVVYGSSQAGAIITPFVEKYPTYADSVGIMAGLTPSPADSLQSACDIFYLLSVFADPTIKGCAAMGVKGVPGHMASVGELLKVVALLTTWSKNLGAPGLEYPAPLKGSPIPQRSALLLTGLLTGVPTKSAHMDGISTNAVIAEHSINATVAILENMGEAIATGTLAGQSISELTGPGFYDNTKTDWAALLDEGDAGRYNLGLSGDEAIAAMLGVLAVVPRVTGNADAIAKFKAIDKSTFTSTAPTILLSNEADRLVFSGNSSRYVDKKRAVYEAALAKWEASKTGKKPVWNTLALYAMTPETYTKFTAAGLPDLAGAPSPSGVGHQSFTTDQTMAWVRMLAVSAKSGKIPTGK
;
A
#
# COMPACT_ATOMS: atom_id res chain seq x y z
N ASN A 1 -20.39 14.49 18.29
CA ASN A 1 -20.86 13.45 17.38
C ASN A 1 -22.09 13.97 16.63
N GLY A 2 -22.34 13.41 15.44
CA GLY A 2 -23.49 13.70 14.62
C GLY A 2 -23.59 12.73 13.45
N THR A 3 -24.47 13.04 12.53
CA THR A 3 -24.74 12.22 11.35
C THR A 3 -24.73 13.11 10.11
N LEU A 4 -24.06 12.68 9.06
CA LEU A 4 -24.05 13.32 7.75
C LEU A 4 -25.37 13.07 7.02
N ALA A 5 -25.62 13.78 5.92
CA ALA A 5 -26.85 13.66 5.14
C ALA A 5 -27.14 12.24 4.63
N ASN A 6 -26.10 11.48 4.33
CA ASN A 6 -26.20 10.07 3.90
C ASN A 6 -26.39 9.07 5.05
N GLY A 7 -26.45 9.53 6.32
CA GLY A 7 -26.59 8.70 7.52
C GLY A 7 -25.26 8.23 8.12
N ALA A 8 -24.12 8.63 7.59
CA ALA A 8 -22.81 8.31 8.16
C ALA A 8 -22.57 9.04 9.47
N ALA A 9 -22.12 8.33 10.49
CA ALA A 9 -21.72 8.96 11.74
C ALA A 9 -20.43 9.77 11.56
N TYR A 10 -20.34 10.91 12.25
CA TYR A 10 -19.07 11.65 12.39
C TYR A 10 -18.80 12.01 13.84
N ARG A 11 -17.53 12.26 14.13
CA ARG A 11 -17.07 12.67 15.45
C ARG A 11 -16.03 13.77 15.34
N PHE A 12 -16.20 14.83 16.16
CA PHE A 12 -15.23 15.89 16.33
C PHE A 12 -14.79 15.95 17.79
N ILE A 13 -13.49 16.07 18.03
CA ILE A 13 -12.91 16.31 19.34
C ILE A 13 -12.06 17.57 19.24
N VAL A 14 -12.44 18.58 20.02
CA VAL A 14 -11.72 19.86 20.08
C VAL A 14 -11.27 20.07 21.53
N PRO A 15 -9.96 20.10 21.81
CA PRO A 15 -9.46 20.26 23.16
C PRO A 15 -9.64 21.69 23.66
N THR A 16 -9.54 21.89 24.98
CA THR A 16 -9.64 23.22 25.61
C THR A 16 -8.55 24.17 25.15
N ASN A 17 -7.34 23.66 24.92
CA ASN A 17 -6.17 24.39 24.43
C ASN A 17 -6.08 24.42 22.89
N PHE A 18 -7.20 24.34 22.18
CA PHE A 18 -7.23 24.25 20.72
C PHE A 18 -6.52 25.42 20.03
N GLY A 19 -5.48 25.09 19.28
CA GLY A 19 -4.61 26.04 18.56
C GLY A 19 -5.06 26.39 17.14
N GLY A 20 -6.31 26.10 16.75
CA GLY A 20 -6.89 26.44 15.45
C GLY A 20 -6.60 25.44 14.31
N THR A 21 -5.78 24.43 14.52
CA THR A 21 -5.49 23.41 13.51
C THR A 21 -6.36 22.17 13.71
N MET A 22 -7.22 21.87 12.73
CA MET A 22 -8.09 20.70 12.72
C MET A 22 -7.58 19.64 11.77
N PHE A 23 -7.46 18.40 12.24
CA PHE A 23 -7.05 17.23 11.48
C PHE A 23 -8.27 16.40 11.10
N PHE A 24 -8.47 16.18 9.80
CA PHE A 24 -9.56 15.41 9.23
C PHE A 24 -9.03 14.05 8.80
N TRP A 25 -9.40 13.00 9.54
CA TRP A 25 -8.92 11.64 9.33
C TRP A 25 -9.73 10.92 8.27
N GLU A 26 -9.02 10.36 7.30
CA GLU A 26 -9.53 9.45 6.29
C GLU A 26 -9.02 8.04 6.60
N HIS A 27 -9.94 7.13 6.96
CA HIS A 27 -9.56 5.77 7.33
C HIS A 27 -9.18 4.90 6.11
N GLY A 28 -8.49 3.78 6.36
CA GLY A 28 -8.10 2.80 5.36
C GLY A 28 -9.25 1.94 4.81
N PHE A 29 -8.90 0.88 4.10
CA PHE A 29 -9.84 -0.06 3.49
C PHE A 29 -10.68 -0.79 4.54
N ARG A 30 -11.97 -0.88 4.27
CA ARG A 30 -12.94 -1.65 5.04
C ARG A 30 -13.63 -2.62 4.08
N PRO A 31 -13.25 -3.92 4.10
CA PRO A 31 -13.77 -4.88 3.14
C PRO A 31 -15.28 -5.09 3.28
N THR A 32 -15.92 -5.42 2.15
CA THR A 32 -17.28 -5.92 2.13
C THR A 32 -17.22 -7.43 2.22
N TYR A 33 -17.71 -8.00 3.33
CA TYR A 33 -17.86 -9.45 3.47
C TYR A 33 -19.31 -9.81 3.72
N PRO A 34 -19.86 -10.78 2.99
CA PRO A 34 -21.09 -11.41 3.41
C PRO A 34 -20.90 -12.07 4.79
N GLY A 35 -21.69 -11.66 5.78
CA GLY A 35 -21.68 -12.27 7.11
C GLY A 35 -20.64 -11.74 8.11
N VAL A 36 -19.78 -10.81 7.75
CA VAL A 36 -18.89 -10.13 8.72
C VAL A 36 -19.56 -8.86 9.23
N SER A 37 -20.10 -8.95 10.44
CA SER A 37 -20.83 -7.84 11.10
C SER A 37 -19.92 -6.87 11.88
N ALA A 38 -18.69 -7.25 12.18
CA ALA A 38 -17.80 -6.55 13.11
C ALA A 38 -16.64 -5.83 12.45
N VAL A 39 -16.89 -5.06 11.38
CA VAL A 39 -15.90 -4.11 10.89
C VAL A 39 -16.08 -2.81 11.66
N PRO A 40 -15.03 -2.24 12.29
CA PRO A 40 -15.11 -0.97 12.99
C PRO A 40 -15.74 0.10 12.11
N THR A 41 -16.58 0.96 12.70
CA THR A 41 -17.05 2.16 12.03
C THR A 41 -15.88 3.17 11.93
N GLY A 42 -15.89 4.05 10.96
CA GLY A 42 -14.81 5.02 10.78
C GLY A 42 -14.60 5.98 11.96
N ILE A 43 -15.60 6.14 12.84
CA ILE A 43 -15.51 7.05 14.00
C ILE A 43 -14.80 6.45 15.22
N GLU A 44 -14.52 5.16 15.23
CA GLU A 44 -13.74 4.48 16.27
C GLU A 44 -12.25 4.68 16.06
N GLU A 45 -11.83 4.81 14.80
CA GLU A 45 -10.50 5.13 14.38
C GLU A 45 -10.45 6.61 13.96
N MET A 46 -9.97 7.47 14.85
CA MET A 46 -9.92 8.92 14.63
C MET A 46 -8.53 9.44 14.27
N THR A 47 -7.52 8.62 14.47
CA THR A 47 -6.10 8.93 14.24
C THR A 47 -5.33 7.64 13.95
N PRO A 48 -4.10 7.71 13.42
CA PRO A 48 -3.27 6.53 13.26
C PRO A 48 -3.05 5.78 14.58
N ALA A 49 -3.05 4.46 14.52
CA ALA A 49 -2.64 3.61 15.63
C ALA A 49 -1.11 3.61 15.78
N SER A 50 -0.63 3.58 17.02
CA SER A 50 0.79 3.39 17.30
C SER A 50 1.17 1.91 17.31
N ALA A 51 2.24 1.56 16.61
CA ALA A 51 2.79 0.20 16.62
C ALA A 51 3.30 -0.21 18.02
N THR A 52 3.79 0.75 18.80
CA THR A 52 4.37 0.51 20.14
C THR A 52 3.29 0.28 21.20
N THR A 53 2.31 1.18 21.29
CA THR A 53 1.29 1.17 22.34
C THR A 53 0.04 0.38 21.96
N LYS A 54 -0.10 0.00 20.69
CA LYS A 54 -1.31 -0.60 20.11
C LYS A 54 -2.57 0.26 20.29
N THR A 55 -2.40 1.54 20.60
CA THR A 55 -3.48 2.53 20.76
C THR A 55 -3.29 3.65 19.75
N ASP A 56 -4.35 4.39 19.47
CA ASP A 56 -4.26 5.56 18.60
C ASP A 56 -3.50 6.72 19.30
N VAL A 57 -3.05 7.68 18.48
CA VAL A 57 -2.32 8.86 18.97
C VAL A 57 -3.24 10.03 19.34
N THR A 58 -4.55 9.77 19.48
CA THR A 58 -5.57 10.79 19.78
C THR A 58 -5.19 11.66 20.99
N LYS A 59 -4.77 11.05 22.08
CA LYS A 59 -4.42 11.78 23.31
C LYS A 59 -3.24 12.71 23.09
N GLU A 60 -2.23 12.28 22.35
CA GLU A 60 -1.04 13.08 22.08
C GLU A 60 -1.37 14.26 21.15
N MET A 61 -2.22 14.06 20.16
CA MET A 61 -2.68 15.14 19.28
C MET A 61 -3.51 16.18 20.03
N LEU A 62 -4.42 15.75 20.91
CA LEU A 62 -5.23 16.66 21.74
C LEU A 62 -4.36 17.44 22.74
N ARG A 63 -3.36 16.81 23.40
CA ARG A 63 -2.39 17.50 24.25
C ARG A 63 -1.60 18.55 23.50
N ALA A 64 -1.27 18.28 22.24
CA ALA A 64 -0.60 19.25 21.35
C ALA A 64 -1.51 20.39 20.85
N GLY A 65 -2.78 20.42 21.29
CA GLY A 65 -3.75 21.47 20.94
C GLY A 65 -4.38 21.30 19.55
N TYR A 66 -4.30 20.13 18.94
CA TYR A 66 -4.94 19.85 17.66
C TYR A 66 -6.38 19.35 17.86
N GLY A 67 -7.29 19.82 17.00
CA GLY A 67 -8.62 19.24 16.87
C GLY A 67 -8.58 18.04 15.92
N ILE A 68 -9.49 17.10 16.12
CA ILE A 68 -9.57 15.86 15.36
C ILE A 68 -11.00 15.65 14.87
N ALA A 69 -11.12 15.25 13.61
CA ALA A 69 -12.38 14.85 12.97
C ALA A 69 -12.23 13.49 12.30
N ALA A 70 -13.23 12.66 12.44
CA ALA A 70 -13.38 11.42 11.70
C ALA A 70 -14.83 11.15 11.34
N TYR A 71 -15.05 10.27 10.37
CA TYR A 71 -16.38 9.87 9.93
C TYR A 71 -16.40 8.40 9.51
N ASP A 72 -17.60 7.81 9.47
CA ASP A 72 -17.80 6.44 9.00
C ASP A 72 -17.99 6.40 7.49
N GLY A 73 -16.93 6.03 6.78
CA GLY A 73 -16.96 5.84 5.32
C GLY A 73 -17.62 4.53 4.87
N THR A 74 -18.20 3.74 5.77
CA THR A 74 -18.72 2.38 5.48
C THR A 74 -20.25 2.27 5.56
N VAL A 75 -20.95 3.39 5.68
CA VAL A 75 -22.39 3.41 5.90
C VAL A 75 -23.18 2.85 4.71
N LYS A 76 -24.33 2.19 5.00
CA LYS A 76 -25.33 1.73 4.00
C LYS A 76 -24.75 0.91 2.85
N GLY A 77 -23.86 -0.05 3.14
CA GLY A 77 -23.28 -0.92 2.11
C GLY A 77 -22.21 -0.25 1.25
N MET A 78 -21.81 0.97 1.54
CA MET A 78 -20.70 1.65 0.88
C MET A 78 -19.32 1.19 1.39
N ARG A 79 -19.25 -0.07 1.83
CA ARG A 79 -17.97 -0.73 2.17
C ARG A 79 -17.20 -1.09 0.91
N GLY A 80 -15.94 -1.42 1.08
CA GLY A 80 -15.07 -1.82 -0.01
C GLY A 80 -14.48 -0.62 -0.75
N TRP A 81 -14.44 -0.70 -2.07
CA TRP A 81 -13.84 0.35 -2.91
C TRP A 81 -14.90 1.41 -3.27
N ASN A 82 -15.15 2.33 -2.36
CA ASN A 82 -16.19 3.35 -2.45
C ASN A 82 -15.61 4.79 -2.50
N ASN A 83 -14.43 4.96 -3.03
CA ASN A 83 -13.62 6.18 -2.95
C ASN A 83 -14.36 7.43 -3.46
N THR A 84 -15.10 7.32 -4.57
CA THR A 84 -15.85 8.44 -5.12
C THR A 84 -16.85 9.02 -4.12
N PHE A 85 -17.54 8.17 -3.36
CA PHE A 85 -18.46 8.62 -2.30
C PHE A 85 -17.70 9.25 -1.14
N ARG A 86 -16.57 8.68 -0.76
CA ARG A 86 -15.77 9.15 0.36
C ARG A 86 -15.14 10.51 0.09
N VAL A 87 -14.80 10.83 -1.15
CA VAL A 87 -14.38 12.18 -1.55
C VAL A 87 -15.46 13.22 -1.20
N GLU A 88 -16.73 12.94 -1.51
CA GLU A 88 -17.85 13.84 -1.19
C GLU A 88 -18.14 13.88 0.32
N MET A 89 -18.08 12.74 0.98
CA MET A 89 -18.29 12.67 2.44
C MET A 89 -17.22 13.43 3.20
N LEU A 90 -15.95 13.34 2.80
CA LEU A 90 -14.86 14.10 3.40
C LEU A 90 -15.09 15.60 3.26
N LYS A 91 -15.59 16.06 2.11
CA LYS A 91 -16.02 17.46 1.93
C LYS A 91 -17.10 17.85 2.91
N GLU A 92 -18.17 17.04 3.03
CA GLU A 92 -19.30 17.29 3.93
C GLU A 92 -18.85 17.33 5.40
N VAL A 93 -17.95 16.46 5.82
CA VAL A 93 -17.36 16.46 7.16
C VAL A 93 -16.61 17.77 7.45
N ILE A 94 -15.82 18.23 6.49
CA ILE A 94 -15.09 19.51 6.62
C ILE A 94 -16.05 20.67 6.68
N ASP A 95 -17.06 20.73 5.81
CA ASP A 95 -18.09 21.77 5.82
C ASP A 95 -18.85 21.81 7.15
N THR A 96 -19.23 20.64 7.67
CA THR A 96 -19.90 20.50 8.95
C THR A 96 -19.04 21.01 10.10
N ALA A 97 -17.76 20.67 10.11
CA ALA A 97 -16.83 21.16 11.13
C ALA A 97 -16.61 22.68 11.02
N MET A 98 -16.47 23.21 9.81
CA MET A 98 -16.30 24.64 9.56
C MET A 98 -17.54 25.42 9.97
N ALA A 99 -18.76 24.94 9.68
CA ALA A 99 -19.98 25.57 10.13
C ALA A 99 -20.12 25.57 11.68
N LYS A 100 -19.73 24.47 12.32
CA LYS A 100 -19.81 24.34 13.79
C LYS A 100 -18.77 25.16 14.57
N TYR A 101 -17.58 25.33 13.98
CA TYR A 101 -16.43 25.97 14.65
C TYR A 101 -15.88 27.16 13.82
N THR A 102 -16.73 27.89 13.16
CA THR A 102 -16.47 28.90 12.11
C THR A 102 -15.26 29.82 12.36
N THR A 103 -15.10 30.33 13.59
CA THR A 103 -14.01 31.27 13.94
C THR A 103 -12.84 30.59 14.62
N ARG A 104 -12.93 29.33 14.96
CA ARG A 104 -11.90 28.59 15.72
C ARG A 104 -10.99 27.76 14.84
N ILE A 105 -11.50 27.19 13.73
CA ILE A 105 -10.67 26.41 12.78
C ILE A 105 -10.04 27.40 11.80
N THR A 106 -8.73 27.56 11.88
CA THR A 106 -7.95 28.44 10.99
C THR A 106 -7.10 27.66 10.00
N LYS A 107 -6.84 26.38 10.29
CA LYS A 107 -6.06 25.47 9.45
C LYS A 107 -6.69 24.10 9.38
N LYS A 108 -6.74 23.55 8.18
CA LYS A 108 -7.29 22.23 7.86
C LYS A 108 -6.18 21.33 7.38
N VAL A 109 -5.96 20.24 8.09
CA VAL A 109 -5.06 19.15 7.69
C VAL A 109 -5.92 17.96 7.29
N VAL A 110 -5.82 17.53 6.03
CA VAL A 110 -6.46 16.32 5.55
C VAL A 110 -5.41 15.22 5.54
N TYR A 111 -5.65 14.15 6.29
CA TYR A 111 -4.67 13.08 6.42
C TYR A 111 -5.34 11.72 6.57
N GLY A 112 -4.61 10.68 6.23
CA GLY A 112 -5.16 9.33 6.32
C GLY A 112 -4.14 8.26 5.97
N SER A 113 -4.59 7.01 5.94
CA SER A 113 -3.71 5.88 5.73
C SER A 113 -4.25 4.88 4.71
N SER A 114 -3.36 4.11 4.08
CA SER A 114 -3.73 3.00 3.20
C SER A 114 -4.60 3.46 2.02
N GLN A 115 -5.81 2.92 1.86
CA GLN A 115 -6.79 3.35 0.85
C GLN A 115 -7.02 4.86 0.84
N ALA A 116 -6.83 5.54 1.97
CA ALA A 116 -7.01 6.99 2.05
C ALA A 116 -6.14 7.76 1.05
N GLY A 117 -4.99 7.24 0.65
CA GLY A 117 -4.17 7.86 -0.39
C GLY A 117 -4.91 8.02 -1.71
N ALA A 118 -5.71 7.02 -2.09
CA ALA A 118 -6.54 7.02 -3.29
C ALA A 118 -7.82 7.89 -3.17
N ILE A 119 -8.12 8.38 -1.98
CA ILE A 119 -9.26 9.28 -1.71
C ILE A 119 -8.78 10.73 -1.58
N ILE A 120 -7.75 10.93 -0.76
CA ILE A 120 -7.21 12.27 -0.45
C ILE A 120 -6.61 12.93 -1.69
N THR A 121 -5.90 12.16 -2.54
CA THR A 121 -5.26 12.72 -3.73
C THR A 121 -6.30 13.36 -4.69
N PRO A 122 -7.33 12.64 -5.17
CA PRO A 122 -8.37 13.25 -5.99
C PRO A 122 -9.22 14.27 -5.22
N PHE A 123 -9.37 14.12 -3.89
CA PHE A 123 -10.08 15.10 -3.07
C PHE A 123 -9.44 16.49 -3.14
N VAL A 124 -8.13 16.58 -2.91
CA VAL A 124 -7.44 17.89 -2.91
C VAL A 124 -7.25 18.49 -4.30
N GLU A 125 -7.38 17.67 -5.34
CA GLU A 125 -7.46 18.15 -6.72
C GLU A 125 -8.82 18.75 -7.02
N LYS A 126 -9.89 18.09 -6.59
CA LYS A 126 -11.27 18.54 -6.79
C LYS A 126 -11.62 19.74 -5.90
N TYR A 127 -11.10 19.76 -4.67
CA TYR A 127 -11.39 20.78 -3.66
C TYR A 127 -10.11 21.42 -3.13
N PRO A 128 -9.37 22.22 -3.94
CA PRO A 128 -8.02 22.69 -3.61
C PRO A 128 -7.94 23.63 -2.40
N THR A 129 -9.05 24.21 -1.96
CA THR A 129 -9.11 25.10 -0.79
C THR A 129 -9.49 24.38 0.51
N TYR A 130 -9.75 23.08 0.44
CA TYR A 130 -10.21 22.30 1.59
C TYR A 130 -9.08 21.72 2.46
N ALA A 131 -7.84 21.79 1.99
CA ALA A 131 -6.68 21.36 2.75
C ALA A 131 -5.57 22.42 2.72
N ASP A 132 -5.08 22.83 3.90
CA ASP A 132 -3.89 23.66 4.04
C ASP A 132 -2.61 22.80 4.06
N SER A 133 -2.71 21.53 4.42
CA SER A 133 -1.68 20.50 4.19
C SER A 133 -2.30 19.10 4.09
N VAL A 134 -1.55 18.19 3.51
CA VAL A 134 -1.98 16.83 3.21
C VAL A 134 -1.01 15.82 3.80
N GLY A 135 -1.53 14.80 4.48
CA GLY A 135 -0.76 13.69 5.02
C GLY A 135 -1.24 12.35 4.45
N ILE A 136 -0.33 11.57 3.89
CA ILE A 136 -0.65 10.23 3.38
C ILE A 136 0.32 9.22 4.01
N MET A 137 -0.21 8.35 4.87
CA MET A 137 0.54 7.33 5.58
C MET A 137 0.32 5.96 4.91
N ALA A 138 1.38 5.29 4.50
CA ALA A 138 1.32 3.98 3.86
C ALA A 138 0.22 3.92 2.78
N GLY A 139 0.14 4.97 1.94
CA GLY A 139 -1.02 5.22 1.09
C GLY A 139 -0.95 4.57 -0.28
N LEU A 140 -2.11 4.08 -0.75
CA LEU A 140 -2.28 3.58 -2.12
C LEU A 140 -2.24 4.74 -3.11
N THR A 141 -1.05 5.02 -3.61
CA THR A 141 -0.78 6.06 -4.61
C THR A 141 0.32 5.57 -5.57
N PRO A 142 0.40 6.06 -6.79
CA PRO A 142 -0.42 7.08 -7.46
C PRO A 142 -1.74 6.56 -7.98
N SER A 143 -1.86 5.24 -8.24
CA SER A 143 -3.07 4.60 -8.75
C SER A 143 -3.30 3.27 -8.04
N PRO A 144 -4.51 3.00 -7.55
CA PRO A 144 -4.88 1.69 -7.06
C PRO A 144 -4.67 0.59 -8.11
N ALA A 145 -4.82 0.92 -9.39
CA ALA A 145 -4.60 -0.03 -10.49
C ALA A 145 -3.16 -0.55 -10.51
N ASP A 146 -2.17 0.32 -10.28
CA ASP A 146 -0.76 -0.09 -10.29
C ASP A 146 -0.44 -1.07 -9.13
N SER A 147 -1.00 -0.84 -7.95
CA SER A 147 -0.80 -1.73 -6.80
C SER A 147 -1.54 -3.07 -6.95
N LEU A 148 -2.75 -3.03 -7.52
CA LEU A 148 -3.51 -4.27 -7.76
C LEU A 148 -2.93 -5.08 -8.91
N GLN A 149 -2.30 -4.44 -9.90
CA GLN A 149 -1.55 -5.14 -10.95
C GLN A 149 -0.47 -6.04 -10.33
N SER A 150 0.34 -5.52 -9.39
CA SER A 150 1.35 -6.32 -8.67
C SER A 150 0.73 -7.52 -7.94
N ALA A 151 -0.40 -7.33 -7.27
CA ALA A 151 -1.09 -8.44 -6.60
C ALA A 151 -1.59 -9.50 -7.60
N CYS A 152 -2.12 -9.09 -8.75
CA CYS A 152 -2.53 -9.99 -9.82
C CYS A 152 -1.33 -10.71 -10.46
N ASP A 153 -0.21 -10.02 -10.61
CA ASP A 153 1.05 -10.60 -11.10
C ASP A 153 1.60 -11.66 -10.14
N ILE A 154 1.46 -11.50 -8.81
CA ILE A 154 1.79 -12.56 -7.85
C ILE A 154 0.97 -13.84 -8.16
N PHE A 155 -0.34 -13.71 -8.29
CA PHE A 155 -1.19 -14.88 -8.61
C PHE A 155 -0.77 -15.55 -9.93
N TYR A 156 -0.49 -14.76 -10.97
CA TYR A 156 -0.07 -15.26 -12.25
C TYR A 156 1.27 -16.02 -12.15
N LEU A 157 2.27 -15.45 -11.51
CA LEU A 157 3.58 -16.08 -11.33
C LEU A 157 3.50 -17.35 -10.50
N LEU A 158 2.68 -17.36 -9.44
CA LEU A 158 2.41 -18.59 -8.67
C LEU A 158 1.68 -19.65 -9.50
N SER A 159 0.81 -19.25 -10.42
CA SER A 159 0.16 -20.20 -11.34
C SER A 159 1.14 -20.83 -12.34
N VAL A 160 2.15 -20.08 -12.76
CA VAL A 160 3.18 -20.57 -13.69
C VAL A 160 4.17 -21.49 -12.97
N PHE A 161 4.68 -21.07 -11.81
CA PHE A 161 5.83 -21.72 -11.17
C PHE A 161 5.45 -22.69 -10.06
N ALA A 162 4.19 -22.72 -9.60
CA ALA A 162 3.82 -23.52 -8.44
C ALA A 162 2.53 -24.33 -8.65
N ASP A 163 1.39 -23.69 -8.88
CA ASP A 163 0.09 -24.36 -8.98
C ASP A 163 -0.76 -23.79 -10.12
N PRO A 164 -0.88 -24.50 -11.27
CA PRO A 164 -1.63 -24.02 -12.42
C PRO A 164 -3.14 -23.94 -12.19
N THR A 165 -3.66 -24.43 -11.07
CA THR A 165 -5.07 -24.28 -10.70
C THR A 165 -5.40 -22.91 -10.13
N ILE A 166 -4.39 -22.10 -9.79
CA ILE A 166 -4.54 -20.72 -9.34
C ILE A 166 -4.97 -19.85 -10.53
N LYS A 167 -6.16 -19.28 -10.45
CA LYS A 167 -6.67 -18.34 -11.46
C LYS A 167 -6.50 -16.88 -11.03
N GLY A 168 -6.40 -16.62 -9.72
CA GLY A 168 -6.20 -15.32 -9.15
C GLY A 168 -7.19 -14.27 -9.67
N CYS A 169 -6.67 -13.14 -10.15
CA CYS A 169 -7.51 -12.05 -10.64
C CYS A 169 -8.40 -12.41 -11.84
N ALA A 170 -8.10 -13.46 -12.57
CA ALA A 170 -8.98 -13.94 -13.64
C ALA A 170 -10.31 -14.53 -13.11
N ALA A 171 -10.36 -14.92 -11.83
CA ALA A 171 -11.58 -15.39 -11.17
C ALA A 171 -12.40 -14.25 -10.53
N MET A 172 -11.90 -13.02 -10.53
CA MET A 172 -12.54 -11.87 -9.90
C MET A 172 -13.46 -11.11 -10.88
N GLY A 173 -14.33 -10.25 -10.33
CA GLY A 173 -15.21 -9.37 -11.11
C GLY A 173 -16.66 -9.81 -11.20
N VAL A 174 -16.97 -11.00 -10.73
CA VAL A 174 -18.36 -11.42 -10.51
C VAL A 174 -18.85 -10.73 -9.24
N LYS A 175 -20.03 -10.09 -9.33
CA LYS A 175 -20.60 -9.31 -8.21
C LYS A 175 -21.20 -10.20 -7.12
N GLY A 176 -21.16 -9.70 -5.91
CA GLY A 176 -21.85 -10.27 -4.76
C GLY A 176 -21.21 -11.54 -4.21
N VAL A 177 -22.00 -12.33 -3.48
CA VAL A 177 -21.52 -13.52 -2.75
C VAL A 177 -20.77 -14.52 -3.62
N PRO A 178 -21.25 -14.90 -4.84
CA PRO A 178 -20.53 -15.86 -5.67
C PRO A 178 -19.12 -15.40 -6.06
N GLY A 179 -18.96 -14.12 -6.43
CA GLY A 179 -17.65 -13.54 -6.77
C GLY A 179 -16.72 -13.48 -5.57
N HIS A 180 -17.27 -13.13 -4.40
CA HIS A 180 -16.52 -13.13 -3.14
C HIS A 180 -15.99 -14.52 -2.80
N MET A 181 -16.84 -15.53 -2.90
CA MET A 181 -16.46 -16.92 -2.62
C MET A 181 -15.43 -17.45 -3.62
N ALA A 182 -15.54 -17.07 -4.89
CA ALA A 182 -14.53 -17.41 -5.89
C ALA A 182 -13.16 -16.80 -5.55
N SER A 183 -13.14 -15.50 -5.19
CA SER A 183 -11.92 -14.81 -4.80
C SER A 183 -11.28 -15.38 -3.52
N VAL A 184 -12.09 -15.71 -2.52
CA VAL A 184 -11.62 -16.41 -1.31
C VAL A 184 -11.07 -17.80 -1.64
N GLY A 185 -11.70 -18.53 -2.56
CA GLY A 185 -11.19 -19.82 -3.04
C GLY A 185 -9.80 -19.72 -3.64
N GLU A 186 -9.52 -18.68 -4.43
CA GLU A 186 -8.17 -18.42 -4.96
C GLU A 186 -7.17 -18.06 -3.86
N LEU A 187 -7.57 -17.24 -2.89
CA LEU A 187 -6.76 -16.93 -1.72
C LEU A 187 -6.35 -18.19 -0.95
N LEU A 188 -7.29 -19.10 -0.71
CA LEU A 188 -7.03 -20.33 0.05
C LEU A 188 -6.03 -21.25 -0.66
N LYS A 189 -6.01 -21.32 -1.98
CA LYS A 189 -4.98 -22.05 -2.74
C LYS A 189 -3.59 -21.48 -2.46
N VAL A 190 -3.45 -20.17 -2.52
CA VAL A 190 -2.17 -19.50 -2.25
C VAL A 190 -1.75 -19.68 -0.78
N VAL A 191 -2.67 -19.58 0.16
CA VAL A 191 -2.38 -19.82 1.60
C VAL A 191 -1.86 -21.25 1.82
N ALA A 192 -2.47 -22.25 1.18
CA ALA A 192 -2.00 -23.63 1.25
C ALA A 192 -0.58 -23.79 0.68
N LEU A 193 -0.30 -23.16 -0.46
CA LEU A 193 1.01 -23.15 -1.09
C LEU A 193 2.07 -22.51 -0.18
N LEU A 194 1.81 -21.28 0.31
CA LEU A 194 2.72 -20.56 1.20
C LEU A 194 2.96 -21.31 2.52
N THR A 195 1.92 -21.97 3.04
CA THR A 195 2.05 -22.83 4.24
C THR A 195 2.99 -24.02 3.99
N THR A 196 2.91 -24.64 2.81
CA THR A 196 3.81 -25.73 2.45
C THR A 196 5.24 -25.23 2.31
N TRP A 197 5.45 -24.13 1.65
CA TRP A 197 6.79 -23.54 1.50
C TRP A 197 7.37 -23.06 2.82
N SER A 198 6.57 -22.49 3.72
CA SER A 198 7.03 -22.05 5.04
C SER A 198 7.55 -23.18 5.90
N LYS A 199 6.93 -24.36 5.84
CA LYS A 199 7.39 -25.57 6.57
C LYS A 199 8.79 -26.02 6.13
N ASN A 200 9.14 -25.74 4.88
CA ASN A 200 10.39 -26.18 4.26
C ASN A 200 11.35 -24.99 4.00
N LEU A 201 11.09 -23.81 4.54
CA LEU A 201 11.86 -22.57 4.32
C LEU A 201 12.09 -22.28 2.82
N GLY A 202 11.04 -22.47 2.00
CA GLY A 202 11.11 -22.32 0.56
C GLY A 202 11.87 -23.42 -0.18
N ALA A 203 12.30 -24.49 0.52
CA ALA A 203 12.94 -25.65 -0.09
C ALA A 203 11.90 -26.53 -0.82
N PRO A 204 12.33 -27.49 -1.66
CA PRO A 204 11.43 -28.34 -2.42
C PRO A 204 10.46 -29.10 -1.50
N GLY A 205 9.21 -28.93 -1.71
CA GLY A 205 8.10 -29.64 -1.06
C GLY A 205 6.94 -29.79 -2.00
N LEU A 206 7.07 -29.20 -3.20
CA LEU A 206 6.10 -29.20 -4.27
C LEU A 206 6.76 -29.74 -5.54
N GLU A 207 6.01 -30.48 -6.33
CA GLU A 207 6.42 -30.78 -7.70
C GLU A 207 6.15 -29.55 -8.59
N TYR A 208 7.06 -29.28 -9.50
CA TYR A 208 6.77 -28.29 -10.53
C TYR A 208 5.56 -28.73 -11.39
N PRO A 209 4.76 -27.79 -11.88
CA PRO A 209 3.76 -28.07 -12.89
C PRO A 209 4.35 -28.84 -14.08
N ALA A 210 3.54 -29.65 -14.73
CA ALA A 210 3.99 -30.53 -15.83
C ALA A 210 4.86 -29.82 -16.89
N PRO A 211 4.57 -28.58 -17.31
CA PRO A 211 5.41 -27.86 -18.27
C PRO A 211 6.83 -27.53 -17.77
N LEU A 212 7.02 -27.52 -16.45
CA LEU A 212 8.29 -27.19 -15.81
C LEU A 212 8.94 -28.41 -15.15
N LYS A 213 8.36 -29.59 -15.31
CA LYS A 213 8.91 -30.85 -14.77
C LYS A 213 10.29 -31.11 -15.35
N GLY A 214 11.29 -31.25 -14.49
CA GLY A 214 12.68 -31.38 -14.89
C GLY A 214 13.40 -30.05 -15.16
N SER A 215 12.75 -28.91 -14.91
CA SER A 215 13.42 -27.62 -14.93
C SER A 215 14.59 -27.58 -13.93
N PRO A 216 15.76 -27.02 -14.30
CA PRO A 216 16.88 -26.87 -13.38
C PRO A 216 16.66 -25.74 -12.36
N ILE A 217 15.56 -24.97 -12.46
CA ILE A 217 15.28 -23.82 -11.59
C ILE A 217 14.89 -24.32 -10.20
N PRO A 218 15.61 -23.96 -9.12
CA PRO A 218 15.18 -24.29 -7.78
C PRO A 218 13.85 -23.61 -7.43
N GLN A 219 12.92 -24.31 -6.76
CA GLN A 219 11.62 -23.73 -6.37
C GLN A 219 11.78 -22.48 -5.48
N ARG A 220 12.81 -22.44 -4.61
CA ARG A 220 13.13 -21.26 -3.82
C ARG A 220 13.45 -20.05 -4.72
N SER A 221 14.20 -20.25 -5.79
CA SER A 221 14.52 -19.20 -6.75
C SER A 221 13.26 -18.70 -7.47
N ALA A 222 12.34 -19.60 -7.81
CA ALA A 222 11.06 -19.23 -8.41
C ALA A 222 10.21 -18.37 -7.46
N LEU A 223 10.14 -18.72 -6.18
CA LEU A 223 9.43 -17.93 -5.19
C LEU A 223 10.09 -16.56 -4.96
N LEU A 224 11.43 -16.56 -4.81
CA LEU A 224 12.18 -15.32 -4.62
C LEU A 224 12.00 -14.37 -5.82
N LEU A 225 12.11 -14.89 -7.04
CA LEU A 225 11.90 -14.08 -8.23
C LEU A 225 10.45 -13.58 -8.35
N THR A 226 9.45 -14.38 -7.96
CA THR A 226 8.06 -13.92 -7.88
C THR A 226 7.96 -12.69 -6.98
N GLY A 227 8.60 -12.70 -5.82
CA GLY A 227 8.64 -11.55 -4.92
C GLY A 227 9.31 -10.33 -5.53
N LEU A 228 10.49 -10.51 -6.15
CA LEU A 228 11.25 -9.43 -6.78
C LEU A 228 10.45 -8.78 -7.93
N LEU A 229 9.91 -9.59 -8.85
CA LEU A 229 9.11 -9.12 -9.99
C LEU A 229 7.85 -8.35 -9.60
N THR A 230 7.34 -8.59 -8.40
CA THR A 230 6.07 -7.99 -7.93
C THR A 230 6.27 -6.93 -6.86
N GLY A 231 7.51 -6.70 -6.43
CA GLY A 231 7.87 -5.69 -5.45
C GLY A 231 7.52 -6.08 -4.00
N VAL A 232 7.27 -7.36 -3.71
CA VAL A 232 7.12 -7.86 -2.34
C VAL A 232 8.42 -7.62 -1.58
N PRO A 233 8.39 -6.96 -0.40
CA PRO A 233 9.60 -6.64 0.33
C PRO A 233 10.42 -7.88 0.68
N THR A 234 11.72 -7.78 0.51
CA THR A 234 12.71 -8.82 0.89
C THR A 234 13.18 -8.70 2.33
N LYS A 235 12.57 -7.80 3.09
CA LYS A 235 12.70 -7.62 4.54
C LYS A 235 11.33 -7.83 5.18
N SER A 236 11.29 -8.43 6.38
CA SER A 236 10.05 -8.79 7.05
C SER A 236 10.15 -8.61 8.56
N ALA A 237 9.18 -9.14 9.31
CA ALA A 237 9.20 -9.10 10.77
C ALA A 237 10.45 -9.77 11.39
N HIS A 238 10.98 -10.80 10.75
CA HIS A 238 12.09 -11.61 11.27
C HIS A 238 13.36 -11.52 10.42
N MET A 239 13.23 -11.12 9.13
CA MET A 239 14.32 -11.15 8.17
C MET A 239 14.72 -9.75 7.73
N ASP A 240 16.00 -9.42 7.89
CA ASP A 240 16.61 -8.17 7.44
C ASP A 240 17.05 -8.19 5.96
N GLY A 241 16.67 -9.21 5.23
CA GLY A 241 16.99 -9.38 3.81
C GLY A 241 18.38 -9.98 3.62
N ILE A 242 19.34 -9.16 3.22
CA ILE A 242 20.73 -9.58 3.04
C ILE A 242 21.47 -9.37 4.36
N SER A 243 21.58 -10.40 5.20
CA SER A 243 22.33 -10.31 6.42
C SER A 243 23.79 -10.71 6.20
N THR A 244 24.71 -9.82 6.58
CA THR A 244 26.15 -10.11 6.61
C THR A 244 26.55 -11.01 7.79
N ASN A 245 25.66 -11.19 8.78
CA ASN A 245 25.87 -12.03 9.96
C ASN A 245 25.31 -13.45 9.81
N ALA A 246 24.84 -13.83 8.62
CA ALA A 246 24.31 -15.15 8.39
C ALA A 246 25.41 -16.21 8.57
N VAL A 247 25.18 -17.14 9.50
CA VAL A 247 25.99 -18.37 9.63
C VAL A 247 25.89 -19.19 8.33
N ILE A 248 24.79 -19.01 7.60
CA ILE A 248 24.57 -19.53 6.25
C ILE A 248 24.74 -18.38 5.27
N ALA A 249 25.75 -18.46 4.42
CA ALA A 249 26.05 -17.44 3.39
C ALA A 249 25.02 -17.39 2.25
N GLU A 250 23.84 -17.96 2.43
CA GLU A 250 22.77 -17.99 1.43
C GLU A 250 21.79 -16.85 1.65
N HIS A 251 22.08 -15.69 1.11
CA HIS A 251 21.19 -14.53 1.13
C HIS A 251 19.78 -14.84 0.57
N SER A 252 19.68 -15.81 -0.34
CA SER A 252 18.41 -16.25 -0.90
C SER A 252 17.46 -16.84 0.15
N ILE A 253 17.96 -17.51 1.20
CA ILE A 253 17.11 -18.06 2.27
C ILE A 253 16.42 -16.93 3.03
N ASN A 254 17.16 -15.94 3.49
CA ASN A 254 16.61 -14.83 4.26
C ASN A 254 15.58 -14.03 3.46
N ALA A 255 15.89 -13.69 2.21
CA ALA A 255 14.97 -12.98 1.33
C ALA A 255 13.74 -13.83 1.00
N THR A 256 13.90 -15.15 0.80
CA THR A 256 12.77 -16.07 0.55
C THR A 256 11.83 -16.14 1.76
N VAL A 257 12.36 -16.26 2.97
CA VAL A 257 11.56 -16.27 4.20
C VAL A 257 10.84 -14.94 4.39
N ALA A 258 11.52 -13.81 4.13
CA ALA A 258 10.88 -12.51 4.17
C ALA A 258 9.70 -12.39 3.18
N ILE A 259 9.88 -12.86 1.95
CA ILE A 259 8.82 -12.88 0.94
C ILE A 259 7.65 -13.76 1.38
N LEU A 260 7.90 -14.94 1.95
CA LEU A 260 6.85 -15.81 2.49
C LEU A 260 6.03 -15.12 3.59
N GLU A 261 6.70 -14.43 4.53
CA GLU A 261 6.03 -13.69 5.59
C GLU A 261 5.18 -12.52 5.06
N ASN A 262 5.67 -11.80 4.07
CA ASN A 262 5.01 -10.63 3.52
C ASN A 262 3.90 -10.97 2.52
N MET A 263 4.11 -11.98 1.68
CA MET A 263 3.22 -12.33 0.57
C MET A 263 1.84 -12.76 1.05
N GLY A 264 1.74 -13.45 2.18
CA GLY A 264 0.47 -13.93 2.71
C GLY A 264 -0.51 -12.79 2.98
N GLU A 265 -0.05 -11.73 3.63
CA GLU A 265 -0.89 -10.56 3.94
C GLU A 265 -1.14 -9.70 2.71
N ALA A 266 -0.12 -9.53 1.85
CA ALA A 266 -0.26 -8.82 0.57
C ALA A 266 -1.36 -9.43 -0.30
N ILE A 267 -1.35 -10.77 -0.46
CA ILE A 267 -2.35 -11.49 -1.25
C ILE A 267 -3.72 -11.46 -0.59
N ALA A 268 -3.83 -11.64 0.73
CA ALA A 268 -5.11 -11.56 1.43
C ALA A 268 -5.78 -10.20 1.20
N THR A 269 -5.05 -9.12 1.42
CA THR A 269 -5.57 -7.76 1.21
C THR A 269 -5.81 -7.47 -0.27
N GLY A 270 -4.90 -7.88 -1.16
CA GLY A 270 -5.03 -7.75 -2.60
C GLY A 270 -6.26 -8.48 -3.16
N THR A 271 -6.57 -9.67 -2.63
CA THR A 271 -7.78 -10.43 -3.00
C THR A 271 -9.04 -9.67 -2.64
N LEU A 272 -9.11 -9.11 -1.44
CA LEU A 272 -10.31 -8.41 -0.95
C LEU A 272 -10.53 -7.07 -1.64
N ALA A 273 -9.45 -6.29 -1.76
CA ALA A 273 -9.47 -5.04 -2.49
C ALA A 273 -9.72 -5.30 -3.99
N GLY A 274 -9.07 -6.31 -4.56
CA GLY A 274 -9.23 -6.73 -5.94
C GLY A 274 -10.65 -7.13 -6.29
N GLN A 275 -11.30 -7.94 -5.46
CA GLN A 275 -12.71 -8.27 -5.65
C GLN A 275 -13.58 -7.01 -5.61
N SER A 276 -13.37 -6.13 -4.62
CA SER A 276 -14.15 -4.91 -4.47
C SER A 276 -13.97 -3.94 -5.65
N ILE A 277 -12.75 -3.80 -6.16
CA ILE A 277 -12.44 -2.97 -7.34
C ILE A 277 -13.03 -3.62 -8.60
N SER A 278 -12.87 -4.92 -8.75
CA SER A 278 -13.33 -5.65 -9.93
C SER A 278 -14.85 -5.66 -10.08
N GLU A 279 -15.60 -5.54 -8.98
CA GLU A 279 -17.05 -5.34 -9.04
C GLU A 279 -17.46 -4.02 -9.71
N LEU A 280 -16.58 -3.02 -9.71
CA LEU A 280 -16.79 -1.74 -10.40
C LEU A 280 -16.43 -1.82 -11.89
N THR A 281 -15.49 -2.67 -12.25
CA THR A 281 -14.95 -2.78 -13.61
C THR A 281 -15.59 -3.90 -14.41
N GLY A 282 -16.00 -4.97 -13.74
CA GLY A 282 -16.39 -6.25 -14.32
C GLY A 282 -15.21 -7.22 -14.45
N PRO A 283 -15.49 -8.48 -14.83
CA PRO A 283 -14.47 -9.50 -14.99
C PRO A 283 -13.50 -9.18 -16.15
N GLY A 284 -12.28 -9.71 -16.05
CA GLY A 284 -11.26 -9.52 -17.08
C GLY A 284 -10.54 -8.16 -17.01
N PHE A 285 -10.51 -7.50 -15.86
CA PHE A 285 -9.79 -6.22 -15.66
C PHE A 285 -8.26 -6.39 -15.67
N TYR A 286 -7.75 -7.59 -15.44
CA TYR A 286 -6.32 -7.89 -15.41
C TYR A 286 -5.82 -8.31 -16.80
N ASP A 287 -4.69 -7.74 -17.21
CA ASP A 287 -3.99 -8.06 -18.46
C ASP A 287 -2.48 -7.94 -18.23
N ASN A 288 -1.73 -8.98 -18.60
CA ASN A 288 -0.27 -8.97 -18.52
C ASN A 288 0.42 -9.24 -19.87
N THR A 289 -0.33 -9.11 -20.97
CA THR A 289 0.20 -9.36 -22.32
C THR A 289 1.36 -8.44 -22.70
N LYS A 290 1.42 -7.26 -22.08
CA LYS A 290 2.45 -6.24 -22.32
C LYS A 290 3.43 -6.08 -21.16
N THR A 291 3.36 -6.93 -20.13
CA THR A 291 4.30 -6.86 -19.01
C THR A 291 5.70 -7.28 -19.46
N ASP A 292 6.64 -6.38 -19.35
CA ASP A 292 8.06 -6.64 -19.51
C ASP A 292 8.64 -7.07 -18.17
N TRP A 293 8.73 -8.39 -17.96
CA TRP A 293 9.21 -8.95 -16.70
C TRP A 293 10.66 -8.59 -16.40
N ALA A 294 11.49 -8.48 -17.43
CA ALA A 294 12.90 -8.14 -17.25
C ALA A 294 13.07 -6.72 -16.71
N ALA A 295 12.24 -5.78 -17.18
CA ALA A 295 12.26 -4.38 -16.73
C ALA A 295 11.76 -4.17 -15.29
N LEU A 296 11.21 -5.21 -14.64
CA LEU A 296 10.79 -5.17 -13.25
C LEU A 296 11.89 -5.59 -12.25
N LEU A 297 13.03 -6.04 -12.74
CA LEU A 297 14.19 -6.42 -11.93
C LEU A 297 15.19 -5.28 -11.86
N ASP A 298 15.80 -5.12 -10.69
CA ASP A 298 16.93 -4.19 -10.52
C ASP A 298 18.22 -4.81 -11.02
N GLU A 299 19.10 -3.98 -11.54
CA GLU A 299 20.47 -4.37 -11.91
C GLU A 299 21.19 -4.93 -10.66
N GLY A 300 21.71 -6.13 -10.79
CA GLY A 300 22.44 -6.81 -9.72
C GLY A 300 21.60 -7.68 -8.78
N ASP A 301 20.28 -7.81 -8.95
CA ASP A 301 19.45 -8.69 -8.15
C ASP A 301 19.91 -10.16 -8.21
N ALA A 302 20.38 -10.61 -9.36
CA ALA A 302 20.95 -11.93 -9.55
C ALA A 302 22.08 -12.25 -8.57
N GLY A 303 23.07 -11.35 -8.51
CA GLY A 303 24.22 -11.49 -7.61
C GLY A 303 23.87 -11.24 -6.15
N ARG A 304 22.99 -10.27 -5.90
CA ARG A 304 22.59 -9.88 -4.54
C ARG A 304 21.90 -11.03 -3.80
N TYR A 305 21.03 -11.76 -4.46
CA TYR A 305 20.20 -12.77 -3.81
C TYR A 305 20.69 -14.22 -4.03
N ASN A 306 21.74 -14.42 -4.81
CA ASN A 306 22.29 -15.74 -5.10
C ASN A 306 21.20 -16.77 -5.43
N LEU A 307 20.61 -16.66 -6.61
CA LEU A 307 19.40 -17.40 -7.02
C LEU A 307 19.63 -18.87 -7.35
N GLY A 308 20.72 -19.48 -6.88
CA GLY A 308 20.91 -20.93 -6.85
C GLY A 308 21.57 -21.57 -8.07
N LEU A 309 21.43 -21.02 -9.26
CA LEU A 309 22.34 -21.22 -10.41
C LEU A 309 23.39 -20.11 -10.35
N SER A 310 24.19 -19.85 -11.36
CA SER A 310 24.71 -18.47 -11.43
C SER A 310 23.48 -17.56 -11.44
N GLY A 311 23.43 -16.51 -10.64
CA GLY A 311 22.21 -15.72 -10.47
C GLY A 311 21.58 -15.29 -11.81
N ASP A 312 22.40 -14.92 -12.79
CA ASP A 312 21.98 -14.55 -14.14
C ASP A 312 21.33 -15.70 -14.91
N GLU A 313 21.82 -16.92 -14.75
CA GLU A 313 21.24 -18.11 -15.40
C GLU A 313 19.86 -18.46 -14.83
N ALA A 314 19.67 -18.32 -13.52
CA ALA A 314 18.38 -18.55 -12.90
C ALA A 314 17.33 -17.53 -13.39
N ILE A 315 17.70 -16.25 -13.44
CA ILE A 315 16.85 -15.19 -13.98
C ILE A 315 16.54 -15.44 -15.46
N ALA A 316 17.58 -15.70 -16.28
CA ALA A 316 17.40 -15.95 -17.71
C ALA A 316 16.46 -17.16 -17.97
N ALA A 317 16.64 -18.25 -17.22
CA ALA A 317 15.78 -19.42 -17.31
C ALA A 317 14.32 -19.11 -16.99
N MET A 318 14.07 -18.37 -15.91
CA MET A 318 12.71 -18.02 -15.50
C MET A 318 12.07 -17.00 -16.44
N LEU A 319 12.80 -16.00 -16.90
CA LEU A 319 12.33 -15.06 -17.91
C LEU A 319 12.05 -15.78 -19.24
N GLY A 320 12.87 -16.79 -19.60
CA GLY A 320 12.63 -17.67 -20.75
C GLY A 320 11.30 -18.43 -20.63
N VAL A 321 10.98 -18.97 -19.44
CA VAL A 321 9.68 -19.59 -19.19
C VAL A 321 8.56 -18.55 -19.35
N LEU A 322 8.68 -17.36 -18.74
CA LEU A 322 7.68 -16.30 -18.84
C LEU A 322 7.49 -15.76 -20.26
N ALA A 323 8.47 -15.92 -21.14
CA ALA A 323 8.38 -15.51 -22.53
C ALA A 323 7.46 -16.44 -23.36
N VAL A 324 7.35 -17.73 -22.97
CA VAL A 324 6.65 -18.75 -23.76
C VAL A 324 5.33 -19.21 -23.15
N VAL A 325 5.12 -19.01 -21.85
CA VAL A 325 3.84 -19.40 -21.22
C VAL A 325 2.72 -18.45 -21.62
N PRO A 326 1.47 -18.96 -21.71
CA PRO A 326 0.32 -18.10 -22.04
C PRO A 326 0.18 -16.92 -21.08
N ARG A 327 0.00 -15.74 -21.65
CA ARG A 327 -0.30 -14.51 -20.91
C ARG A 327 -1.80 -14.42 -20.65
N VAL A 328 -2.18 -13.67 -19.63
CA VAL A 328 -3.57 -13.34 -19.36
C VAL A 328 -3.97 -12.15 -20.24
N THR A 329 -4.95 -12.37 -21.09
CA THR A 329 -5.57 -11.31 -21.90
C THR A 329 -6.86 -10.86 -21.22
N GLY A 330 -6.95 -9.58 -20.93
CA GLY A 330 -8.11 -8.99 -20.28
C GLY A 330 -9.17 -8.50 -21.27
N ASN A 331 -10.30 -8.04 -20.72
CA ASN A 331 -11.36 -7.37 -21.45
C ASN A 331 -11.04 -5.88 -21.58
N ALA A 332 -11.06 -5.32 -22.79
CA ALA A 332 -10.66 -3.93 -23.05
C ALA A 332 -11.47 -2.90 -22.24
N ASP A 333 -12.79 -3.10 -22.12
CA ASP A 333 -13.66 -2.19 -21.36
C ASP A 333 -13.39 -2.28 -19.85
N ALA A 334 -13.20 -3.49 -19.32
CA ALA A 334 -12.87 -3.68 -17.91
C ALA A 334 -11.51 -3.08 -17.58
N ILE A 335 -10.50 -3.24 -18.44
CA ILE A 335 -9.17 -2.63 -18.31
C ILE A 335 -9.27 -1.10 -18.34
N ALA A 336 -10.04 -0.54 -19.27
CA ALA A 336 -10.22 0.91 -19.36
C ALA A 336 -10.87 1.48 -18.09
N LYS A 337 -11.92 0.84 -17.58
CA LYS A 337 -12.56 1.18 -16.31
C LYS A 337 -11.59 1.06 -15.14
N PHE A 338 -10.82 -0.02 -15.08
CA PHE A 338 -9.83 -0.25 -14.03
C PHE A 338 -8.76 0.84 -13.99
N LYS A 339 -8.20 1.21 -15.13
CA LYS A 339 -7.21 2.30 -15.24
C LYS A 339 -7.79 3.69 -14.96
N ALA A 340 -9.12 3.84 -15.02
CA ALA A 340 -9.80 5.10 -14.73
C ALA A 340 -10.19 5.26 -13.25
N ILE A 341 -10.16 4.17 -12.46
CA ILE A 341 -10.48 4.21 -11.02
C ILE A 341 -9.48 5.12 -10.31
N ASP A 342 -10.03 6.09 -9.55
CA ASP A 342 -9.27 7.02 -8.70
C ASP A 342 -8.10 7.70 -9.41
N LYS A 343 -8.28 7.96 -10.69
CA LYS A 343 -7.28 8.64 -11.51
C LYS A 343 -7.05 10.05 -10.99
N SER A 344 -5.79 10.36 -10.70
CA SER A 344 -5.34 11.67 -10.24
C SER A 344 -4.47 12.36 -11.29
N THR A 345 -4.47 13.68 -11.22
CA THR A 345 -3.68 14.57 -12.09
C THR A 345 -2.40 15.05 -11.43
N PHE A 346 -2.27 14.86 -10.12
CA PHE A 346 -1.15 15.29 -9.26
C PHE A 346 -0.92 16.82 -9.27
N THR A 347 -1.96 17.59 -9.60
CA THR A 347 -1.89 19.06 -9.74
C THR A 347 -2.11 19.85 -8.45
N SER A 348 -2.49 19.19 -7.35
CA SER A 348 -2.69 19.87 -6.06
C SER A 348 -1.44 20.65 -5.64
N THR A 349 -1.63 21.89 -5.15
CA THR A 349 -0.56 22.75 -4.63
C THR A 349 -0.44 22.71 -3.11
N ALA A 350 -1.30 21.98 -2.40
CA ALA A 350 -1.21 21.84 -0.96
C ALA A 350 0.09 21.10 -0.56
N PRO A 351 0.81 21.56 0.47
CA PRO A 351 1.95 20.83 1.00
C PRO A 351 1.58 19.41 1.37
N THR A 352 2.27 18.43 0.79
CA THR A 352 1.96 17.01 0.95
C THR A 352 3.14 16.28 1.57
N ILE A 353 2.90 15.54 2.66
CA ILE A 353 3.91 14.73 3.33
C ILE A 353 3.44 13.27 3.37
N LEU A 354 4.20 12.43 2.69
CA LEU A 354 4.01 10.98 2.67
C LEU A 354 4.85 10.36 3.79
N LEU A 355 4.33 9.31 4.42
CA LEU A 355 5.06 8.51 5.42
C LEU A 355 4.87 7.03 5.10
N SER A 356 5.95 6.30 4.87
CA SER A 356 5.93 4.87 4.52
C SER A 356 6.95 4.09 5.32
N ASN A 357 6.69 2.81 5.54
CA ASN A 357 7.69 1.88 6.01
C ASN A 357 8.49 1.34 4.81
N GLU A 358 9.79 1.09 4.98
CA GLU A 358 10.64 0.47 3.96
C GLU A 358 10.09 -0.88 3.52
N ALA A 359 9.70 -1.72 4.49
CA ALA A 359 9.15 -3.04 4.28
C ALA A 359 7.64 -3.09 4.62
N ASP A 360 6.86 -2.23 3.97
CA ASP A 360 5.39 -2.31 4.02
C ASP A 360 4.92 -3.46 3.14
N ARG A 361 4.27 -4.44 3.74
CA ARG A 361 3.81 -5.67 3.10
C ARG A 361 2.43 -5.59 2.42
N LEU A 362 1.73 -4.47 2.55
CA LEU A 362 0.41 -4.25 1.93
C LEU A 362 0.45 -3.17 0.86
N VAL A 363 1.04 -2.04 1.19
CA VAL A 363 1.23 -0.92 0.27
C VAL A 363 2.73 -0.70 0.13
N PHE A 364 3.33 -1.36 -0.81
CA PHE A 364 4.78 -1.38 -1.01
C PHE A 364 5.33 0.05 -1.08
N SER A 365 6.48 0.27 -0.48
CA SER A 365 7.11 1.60 -0.34
C SER A 365 7.29 2.34 -1.68
N GLY A 366 7.42 1.61 -2.78
CA GLY A 366 7.45 2.15 -4.13
C GLY A 366 6.21 2.98 -4.53
N ASN A 367 5.05 2.79 -3.86
CA ASN A 367 3.89 3.65 -4.08
C ASN A 367 4.19 5.12 -3.76
N SER A 368 4.91 5.39 -2.68
CA SER A 368 5.30 6.75 -2.30
C SER A 368 6.32 7.34 -3.26
N SER A 369 7.27 6.56 -3.74
CA SER A 369 8.24 7.00 -4.76
C SER A 369 7.54 7.37 -6.05
N ARG A 370 6.65 6.53 -6.57
CA ARG A 370 5.86 6.83 -7.78
C ARG A 370 4.98 8.06 -7.60
N TYR A 371 4.41 8.30 -6.42
CA TYR A 371 3.68 9.53 -6.15
C TYR A 371 4.59 10.74 -6.33
N VAL A 372 5.78 10.72 -5.74
CA VAL A 372 6.78 11.79 -5.87
C VAL A 372 7.15 12.00 -7.32
N ASP A 373 7.38 10.94 -8.10
CA ASP A 373 7.76 11.02 -9.51
C ASP A 373 6.64 11.64 -10.37
N LYS A 374 5.39 11.20 -10.18
CA LYS A 374 4.24 11.80 -10.87
C LYS A 374 4.09 13.29 -10.52
N LYS A 375 4.24 13.60 -9.25
CA LYS A 375 4.18 14.98 -8.75
C LYS A 375 5.31 15.84 -9.30
N ARG A 376 6.52 15.26 -9.40
CA ARG A 376 7.70 15.93 -9.98
C ARG A 376 7.51 16.24 -11.46
N ALA A 377 7.01 15.29 -12.23
CA ALA A 377 6.74 15.51 -13.65
C ALA A 377 5.74 16.67 -13.88
N VAL A 378 4.68 16.74 -13.07
CA VAL A 378 3.71 17.86 -13.13
C VAL A 378 4.36 19.19 -12.73
N TYR A 379 5.16 19.18 -11.67
CA TYR A 379 5.88 20.38 -11.20
C TYR A 379 6.87 20.88 -12.25
N GLU A 380 7.67 20.02 -12.83
CA GLU A 380 8.69 20.37 -13.85
C GLU A 380 8.04 20.92 -15.12
N ALA A 381 6.93 20.32 -15.58
CA ALA A 381 6.16 20.84 -16.70
C ALA A 381 5.58 22.23 -16.42
N ALA A 382 5.05 22.45 -15.20
CA ALA A 382 4.54 23.75 -14.78
C ALA A 382 5.67 24.80 -14.67
N LEU A 383 6.83 24.41 -14.15
CA LEU A 383 8.02 25.27 -14.01
C LEU A 383 8.55 25.68 -15.39
N ALA A 384 8.69 24.74 -16.31
CA ALA A 384 9.12 25.02 -17.71
C ALA A 384 8.17 26.00 -18.39
N LYS A 385 6.85 25.81 -18.24
CA LYS A 385 5.85 26.75 -18.78
C LYS A 385 5.98 28.15 -18.17
N TRP A 386 6.21 28.23 -16.86
CA TRP A 386 6.42 29.52 -16.19
C TRP A 386 7.73 30.17 -16.64
N GLU A 387 8.81 29.40 -16.78
CA GLU A 387 10.11 29.92 -17.25
C GLU A 387 10.05 30.48 -18.68
N ALA A 388 9.26 29.87 -19.54
CA ALA A 388 9.05 30.35 -20.91
C ALA A 388 8.25 31.65 -20.98
N SER A 389 7.26 31.82 -20.09
CA SER A 389 6.34 32.96 -20.12
C SER A 389 6.65 34.04 -19.09
N LYS A 390 7.24 33.67 -17.94
CA LYS A 390 7.42 34.48 -16.72
C LYS A 390 6.12 35.09 -16.20
N THR A 391 4.98 34.52 -16.59
CA THR A 391 3.65 35.02 -16.21
C THR A 391 3.07 34.16 -15.08
N GLY A 392 2.32 34.81 -14.18
CA GLY A 392 1.70 34.13 -13.04
C GLY A 392 2.68 33.84 -11.89
N LYS A 393 2.21 33.04 -10.94
CA LYS A 393 3.01 32.64 -9.79
C LYS A 393 3.99 31.51 -10.15
N LYS A 394 5.26 31.67 -9.80
CA LYS A 394 6.27 30.61 -9.98
C LYS A 394 5.84 29.34 -9.22
N PRO A 395 5.83 28.18 -9.85
CA PRO A 395 5.59 26.92 -9.17
C PRO A 395 6.58 26.67 -8.03
N VAL A 396 6.12 26.07 -6.95
CA VAL A 396 6.93 25.71 -5.79
C VAL A 396 6.79 24.22 -5.54
N TRP A 397 7.91 23.55 -5.33
CA TRP A 397 7.89 22.13 -4.93
C TRP A 397 7.28 22.01 -3.54
N ASN A 398 6.30 21.10 -3.38
CA ASN A 398 5.48 21.01 -2.19
C ASN A 398 5.25 19.57 -1.70
N THR A 399 6.11 18.63 -2.06
CA THR A 399 5.94 17.21 -1.71
C THR A 399 7.19 16.68 -1.02
N LEU A 400 6.99 15.95 0.09
CA LEU A 400 8.03 15.30 0.86
C LEU A 400 7.61 13.85 1.13
N ALA A 401 8.48 12.89 0.82
CA ALA A 401 8.31 11.50 1.21
C ALA A 401 9.29 11.16 2.33
N LEU A 402 8.77 10.56 3.39
CA LEU A 402 9.50 10.08 4.55
C LEU A 402 9.39 8.56 4.60
N TYR A 403 10.50 7.90 4.92
CA TYR A 403 10.55 6.46 5.08
C TYR A 403 11.06 6.13 6.49
N ALA A 404 10.31 5.30 7.22
CA ALA A 404 10.86 4.62 8.38
C ALA A 404 11.67 3.44 7.87
N MET A 405 12.99 3.52 8.06
CA MET A 405 13.91 2.49 7.62
C MET A 405 13.99 1.35 8.64
N THR A 406 14.24 0.14 8.15
CA THR A 406 14.56 -1.00 9.01
C THR A 406 15.97 -0.86 9.59
N PRO A 407 16.25 -1.44 10.76
CA PRO A 407 17.64 -1.64 11.18
C PRO A 407 18.42 -2.39 10.10
N GLU A 408 19.72 -2.19 10.08
CA GLU A 408 20.60 -2.83 9.09
C GLU A 408 20.66 -4.35 9.30
N THR A 409 20.70 -4.78 10.56
CA THR A 409 20.73 -6.21 10.94
C THR A 409 19.80 -6.47 12.11
N TYR A 410 18.92 -7.47 12.00
CA TYR A 410 18.03 -7.91 13.08
C TYR A 410 17.60 -9.38 12.99
N THR A 411 17.97 -10.08 11.94
CA THR A 411 17.69 -11.52 11.82
C THR A 411 18.35 -12.29 12.95
N LYS A 412 17.58 -13.14 13.64
CA LYS A 412 18.06 -14.07 14.62
C LYS A 412 18.16 -15.48 14.04
N PHE A 413 19.12 -16.23 14.51
CA PHE A 413 19.33 -17.61 14.08
C PHE A 413 19.24 -18.54 15.27
N THR A 414 18.67 -19.73 15.05
CA THR A 414 18.67 -20.85 16.00
C THR A 414 20.10 -21.41 16.17
N ALA A 415 20.30 -22.26 17.16
CA ALA A 415 21.57 -22.98 17.32
C ALA A 415 21.95 -23.86 16.10
N ALA A 416 20.98 -24.26 15.31
CA ALA A 416 21.18 -25.00 14.05
C ALA A 416 21.51 -24.09 12.85
N GLY A 417 21.63 -22.77 13.05
CA GLY A 417 21.90 -21.80 11.97
C GLY A 417 20.71 -21.48 11.06
N LEU A 418 19.50 -21.92 11.41
CA LEU A 418 18.28 -21.58 10.68
C LEU A 418 17.69 -20.26 11.20
N PRO A 419 16.97 -19.48 10.37
CA PRO A 419 16.26 -18.32 10.84
C PRO A 419 15.31 -18.65 12.00
N ASP A 420 15.39 -17.86 13.07
CA ASP A 420 14.50 -17.99 14.23
C ASP A 420 13.26 -17.14 14.00
N LEU A 421 12.15 -17.78 13.69
CA LEU A 421 10.85 -17.16 13.45
C LEU A 421 10.00 -17.04 14.73
N ALA A 422 10.57 -17.46 15.89
CA ALA A 422 9.85 -17.42 17.14
C ALA A 422 9.93 -16.03 17.81
N GLY A 423 8.80 -15.38 17.95
CA GLY A 423 8.54 -14.35 18.95
C GLY A 423 9.29 -13.03 18.86
N ALA A 424 9.96 -12.70 17.78
CA ALA A 424 10.53 -11.37 17.61
C ALA A 424 9.46 -10.35 17.17
N PRO A 425 9.31 -9.23 17.88
CA PRO A 425 8.46 -8.15 17.40
C PRO A 425 9.05 -7.57 16.10
N SER A 426 8.18 -7.13 15.19
CA SER A 426 8.60 -6.41 13.98
C SER A 426 9.47 -5.20 14.35
N PRO A 427 10.65 -5.03 13.75
CA PRO A 427 11.45 -3.84 13.95
C PRO A 427 10.79 -2.60 13.36
N SER A 428 11.34 -1.41 13.65
CA SER A 428 10.96 -0.18 12.97
C SER A 428 11.10 -0.35 11.45
N GLY A 429 10.22 0.27 10.68
CA GLY A 429 10.28 0.22 9.21
C GLY A 429 9.64 -1.02 8.58
N VAL A 430 9.11 -1.95 9.37
CA VAL A 430 8.45 -3.17 8.89
C VAL A 430 6.95 -3.13 9.19
N GLY A 431 6.16 -3.58 8.24
CA GLY A 431 4.71 -3.76 8.35
C GLY A 431 3.89 -2.57 7.89
N HIS A 432 2.60 -2.81 7.69
CA HIS A 432 1.67 -1.78 7.24
C HIS A 432 1.26 -0.86 8.39
N GLN A 433 1.45 0.44 8.25
CA GLN A 433 1.11 1.46 9.26
C GLN A 433 1.80 1.24 10.63
N SER A 434 2.91 0.54 10.66
CA SER A 434 3.61 0.15 11.89
C SER A 434 4.61 1.23 12.31
N PHE A 435 4.12 2.42 12.67
CA PHE A 435 4.94 3.54 13.14
C PHE A 435 4.88 3.66 14.66
N THR A 436 5.98 4.10 15.28
CA THR A 436 5.98 4.45 16.70
C THR A 436 5.14 5.71 16.95
N THR A 437 4.77 5.93 18.22
CA THR A 437 4.09 7.18 18.61
C THR A 437 4.90 8.40 18.22
N ASP A 438 6.22 8.37 18.44
CA ASP A 438 7.11 9.50 18.14
C ASP A 438 7.21 9.78 16.63
N GLN A 439 7.34 8.74 15.81
CA GLN A 439 7.34 8.87 14.34
C GLN A 439 6.01 9.46 13.85
N THR A 440 4.89 8.94 14.34
CA THR A 440 3.56 9.44 13.98
C THR A 440 3.37 10.90 14.42
N MET A 441 3.76 11.25 15.65
CA MET A 441 3.62 12.61 16.15
C MET A 441 4.60 13.59 15.50
N ALA A 442 5.79 13.15 15.09
CA ALA A 442 6.69 13.95 14.28
C ALA A 442 6.05 14.32 12.95
N TRP A 443 5.49 13.32 12.25
CA TRP A 443 4.76 13.53 11.00
C TRP A 443 3.55 14.47 11.17
N VAL A 444 2.73 14.28 12.22
CA VAL A 444 1.58 15.15 12.55
C VAL A 444 2.03 16.60 12.78
N ARG A 445 3.14 16.82 13.52
CA ARG A 445 3.69 18.17 13.74
C ARG A 445 4.19 18.80 12.44
N MET A 446 4.85 18.03 11.57
CA MET A 446 5.28 18.51 10.26
C MET A 446 4.09 18.95 9.41
N LEU A 447 2.98 18.19 9.41
CA LEU A 447 1.73 18.55 8.74
C LEU A 447 1.14 19.85 9.29
N ALA A 448 1.11 20.02 10.61
CA ALA A 448 0.62 21.25 11.25
C ALA A 448 1.48 22.47 10.90
N VAL A 449 2.80 22.31 10.88
CA VAL A 449 3.74 23.38 10.45
C VAL A 449 3.52 23.71 8.97
N SER A 450 3.37 22.70 8.12
CA SER A 450 3.11 22.89 6.70
C SER A 450 1.78 23.61 6.44
N ALA A 451 0.74 23.27 7.19
CA ALA A 451 -0.55 23.97 7.11
C ALA A 451 -0.45 25.46 7.47
N LYS A 452 0.38 25.81 8.45
CA LYS A 452 0.61 27.20 8.87
C LYS A 452 1.47 27.97 7.89
N SER A 453 2.54 27.37 7.39
CA SER A 453 3.53 28.03 6.52
C SER A 453 3.14 28.01 5.03
N GLY A 454 2.26 27.10 4.60
CA GLY A 454 2.00 26.82 3.18
C GLY A 454 3.15 26.14 2.44
N LYS A 455 4.12 25.55 3.16
CA LYS A 455 5.34 24.94 2.61
C LYS A 455 5.65 23.64 3.34
N ILE A 456 6.28 22.69 2.64
CA ILE A 456 6.87 21.52 3.30
C ILE A 456 8.04 21.99 4.20
N PRO A 457 8.28 21.30 5.35
CA PRO A 457 9.46 21.57 6.16
C PRO A 457 10.73 21.28 5.36
N THR A 458 11.67 22.20 5.42
CA THR A 458 13.04 21.98 4.90
C THR A 458 13.90 21.54 6.07
N GLY A 459 14.56 20.38 5.97
CA GLY A 459 15.58 19.99 6.95
C GLY A 459 16.69 21.03 7.00
N LYS A 460 17.11 21.41 8.21
CA LYS A 460 18.43 22.02 8.45
C LYS A 460 19.37 20.92 8.91
#